data_e7787177659589fa9f21f6e888bc7707
#
_entry.id   e7787177659589fa9f21f6e888bc7707
#
_cell.length_a   1.000
_cell.length_b   1.000
_cell.length_c   1.000
_cell.angle_alpha   90.00
_cell.angle_beta   90.00
_cell.angle_gamma   90.00
#
_symmetry.space_group_name_H-M   'P 1'
#
loop_
_entity.id
_entity.type
_entity.pdbx_description
1 polymer ?
#
loop_
_entity_poly.entity_id
_entity_poly.type
_entity_poly.pdbx_seq_one_letter_code
_entity_poly.pdbx_strand_id
1 'polypeptide(L)'
;LRMQLGPIIERLAEMEAEIDDLHRRAESFCRIGVCQAVDAASNTCQVSHGGLLTPAIKFFNPSAGAQSESRIPSVGEQCLLLNYGSGESGAQSVALFGLNSERFPPTATVPTLTRRVHVDGTESGYDDATHVLHWQNGPAAFTGSRESLALSIGPAQLTMTPQLISLQLGGVGLSIDASGVHFSGPLVDHQGRVISP
;
A
#
# COMPACT_ATOMS: atom_id res chain seq x y z
N LEU A 1 15.33 -12.10 66.24
CA LEU A 1 14.97 -11.13 65.19
C LEU A 1 15.84 -11.24 63.92
N ARG A 2 17.17 -11.44 64.05
CA ARG A 2 18.09 -11.57 62.89
C ARG A 2 17.81 -12.82 62.02
N MET A 3 17.29 -13.93 62.56
CA MET A 3 17.00 -15.16 61.81
C MET A 3 15.73 -15.06 60.93
N GLN A 4 14.83 -14.11 61.17
CA GLN A 4 13.60 -13.95 60.40
C GLN A 4 13.72 -12.98 59.24
N LEU A 5 14.79 -12.20 59.16
CA LEU A 5 14.99 -11.23 58.06
C LEU A 5 15.66 -11.85 56.82
N GLY A 6 16.44 -12.91 56.96
CA GLY A 6 17.11 -13.56 55.82
C GLY A 6 16.17 -13.97 54.68
N PRO A 7 15.12 -14.76 54.97
CA PRO A 7 14.15 -15.18 53.94
C PRO A 7 13.40 -14.01 53.30
N ILE A 8 13.18 -12.92 54.01
CA ILE A 8 12.53 -11.71 53.47
C ILE A 8 13.48 -11.00 52.53
N ILE A 9 14.75 -10.87 52.86
CA ILE A 9 15.75 -10.24 52.01
C ILE A 9 15.96 -11.04 50.72
N GLU A 10 16.04 -12.38 50.83
CA GLU A 10 16.14 -13.27 49.67
C GLU A 10 14.92 -13.12 48.75
N ARG A 11 13.71 -13.08 49.32
CA ARG A 11 12.48 -12.90 48.53
C ARG A 11 12.39 -11.55 47.87
N LEU A 12 12.86 -10.48 48.51
CA LEU A 12 12.93 -9.13 47.90
C LEU A 12 13.92 -9.12 46.74
N ALA A 13 15.07 -9.74 46.85
CA ALA A 13 16.05 -9.82 45.75
C ALA A 13 15.51 -10.64 44.56
N GLU A 14 14.78 -11.73 44.82
CA GLU A 14 14.11 -12.50 43.77
C GLU A 14 13.06 -11.67 43.06
N MET A 15 12.23 -10.92 43.79
CA MET A 15 11.22 -10.05 43.24
C MET A 15 11.82 -8.91 42.42
N GLU A 16 12.92 -8.31 42.85
CA GLU A 16 13.65 -7.28 42.11
C GLU A 16 14.16 -7.82 40.78
N ALA A 17 14.79 -9.00 40.77
CA ALA A 17 15.26 -9.67 39.58
C ALA A 17 14.10 -10.02 38.60
N GLU A 18 12.94 -10.44 39.15
CA GLU A 18 11.74 -10.73 38.33
C GLU A 18 11.17 -9.44 37.71
N ILE A 19 11.13 -8.35 38.45
CA ILE A 19 10.69 -7.03 37.97
C ILE A 19 11.63 -6.53 36.86
N ASP A 20 12.93 -6.64 37.01
CA ASP A 20 13.91 -6.26 36.00
C ASP A 20 13.77 -7.09 34.72
N ASP A 21 13.53 -8.39 34.84
CA ASP A 21 13.26 -9.28 33.70
C ASP A 21 11.96 -8.89 32.98
N LEU A 22 10.90 -8.59 33.74
CA LEU A 22 9.62 -8.13 33.16
C LEU A 22 9.76 -6.78 32.45
N HIS A 23 10.51 -5.84 33.02
CA HIS A 23 10.79 -4.56 32.35
C HIS A 23 11.54 -4.77 31.03
N ARG A 24 12.58 -5.57 31.03
CA ARG A 24 13.35 -5.90 29.83
C ARG A 24 12.49 -6.56 28.76
N ARG A 25 11.61 -7.50 29.14
CA ARG A 25 10.65 -8.13 28.22
C ARG A 25 9.64 -7.12 27.67
N ALA A 26 9.12 -6.24 28.50
CA ALA A 26 8.18 -5.20 28.09
C ALA A 26 8.82 -4.23 27.07
N GLU A 27 10.05 -3.79 27.31
CA GLU A 27 10.80 -2.94 26.38
C GLU A 27 11.13 -3.64 25.04
N SER A 28 11.30 -4.95 25.06
CA SER A 28 11.59 -5.73 23.86
C SER A 28 10.36 -6.14 23.06
N PHE A 29 9.15 -6.00 23.61
CA PHE A 29 7.91 -6.48 23.02
C PHE A 29 7.55 -5.76 21.72
N CYS A 30 7.76 -4.45 21.68
CA CYS A 30 7.39 -3.62 20.53
C CYS A 30 8.50 -2.60 20.24
N ARG A 31 9.00 -2.60 19.00
CA ARG A 31 10.10 -1.71 18.58
C ARG A 31 9.89 -1.22 17.15
N ILE A 32 10.44 -0.07 16.82
CA ILE A 32 10.57 0.38 15.44
C ILE A 32 11.81 -0.27 14.84
N GLY A 33 11.64 -0.84 13.65
CA GLY A 33 12.70 -1.44 12.88
C GLY A 33 12.74 -0.96 11.43
N VAL A 34 13.83 -1.28 10.74
CA VAL A 34 14.03 -0.95 9.34
C VAL A 34 14.38 -2.22 8.57
N CYS A 35 13.68 -2.47 7.48
CA CYS A 35 13.90 -3.60 6.59
C CYS A 35 15.30 -3.57 5.98
N GLN A 36 16.10 -4.63 6.18
CA GLN A 36 17.45 -4.75 5.62
C GLN A 36 17.50 -5.71 4.44
N ALA A 37 16.71 -6.77 4.48
CA ALA A 37 16.64 -7.75 3.42
C ALA A 37 15.25 -8.38 3.37
N VAL A 38 14.83 -8.82 2.18
CA VAL A 38 13.56 -9.50 1.95
C VAL A 38 13.79 -10.72 1.09
N ASP A 39 13.19 -11.84 1.48
CA ASP A 39 13.04 -13.02 0.65
C ASP A 39 11.56 -13.19 0.30
N ALA A 40 11.22 -12.85 -0.94
CA ALA A 40 9.87 -12.92 -1.45
C ALA A 40 9.35 -14.37 -1.57
N ALA A 41 10.24 -15.34 -1.85
CA ALA A 41 9.86 -16.74 -2.03
C ALA A 41 9.41 -17.38 -0.72
N SER A 42 10.09 -17.07 0.39
CA SER A 42 9.75 -17.58 1.72
C SER A 42 8.80 -16.67 2.50
N ASN A 43 8.46 -15.49 1.94
CA ASN A 43 7.68 -14.44 2.60
C ASN A 43 8.29 -14.05 3.96
N THR A 44 9.60 -13.79 3.97
CA THR A 44 10.36 -13.41 5.16
C THR A 44 11.20 -12.16 4.92
N CYS A 45 11.55 -11.47 6.00
CA CYS A 45 12.45 -10.33 5.97
C CYS A 45 13.43 -10.35 7.15
N GLN A 46 14.49 -9.57 7.05
CA GLN A 46 15.37 -9.24 8.17
C GLN A 46 15.22 -7.75 8.51
N VAL A 47 15.10 -7.46 9.78
CA VAL A 47 14.83 -6.12 10.30
C VAL A 47 15.94 -5.72 11.26
N SER A 48 16.52 -4.53 11.05
CA SER A 48 17.44 -3.92 12.03
C SER A 48 16.65 -3.09 13.03
N HIS A 49 17.00 -3.22 14.31
CA HIS A 49 16.43 -2.46 15.41
C HIS A 49 17.45 -2.28 16.54
N GLY A 50 17.64 -1.06 17.03
CA GLY A 50 18.51 -0.78 18.16
C GLY A 50 19.94 -1.34 18.05
N GLY A 51 20.50 -1.42 16.82
CA GLY A 51 21.83 -1.99 16.55
C GLY A 51 21.86 -3.52 16.38
N LEU A 52 20.72 -4.20 16.50
CA LEU A 52 20.55 -5.63 16.29
C LEU A 52 19.91 -5.92 14.93
N LEU A 53 20.12 -7.13 14.40
CA LEU A 53 19.47 -7.63 13.19
C LEU A 53 18.69 -8.91 13.56
N THR A 54 17.41 -8.96 13.16
CA THR A 54 16.61 -10.18 13.34
C THR A 54 17.11 -11.30 12.42
N PRO A 55 16.88 -12.58 12.76
CA PRO A 55 16.89 -13.64 11.76
C PRO A 55 15.79 -13.40 10.71
N ALA A 56 15.64 -14.30 9.74
CA ALA A 56 14.53 -14.25 8.80
C ALA A 56 13.19 -14.45 9.54
N ILE A 57 12.36 -13.42 9.59
CA ILE A 57 11.06 -13.39 10.26
C ILE A 57 9.94 -13.16 9.28
N LYS A 58 8.71 -13.57 9.63
CA LYS A 58 7.52 -13.29 8.81
C LYS A 58 7.13 -11.82 8.88
N PHE A 59 6.48 -11.34 7.82
CA PHE A 59 5.86 -10.03 7.80
C PHE A 59 4.36 -10.14 7.48
N PHE A 60 3.60 -9.14 7.92
CA PHE A 60 2.17 -9.06 7.70
C PHE A 60 1.84 -8.66 6.26
N ASN A 61 0.81 -9.31 5.72
CA ASN A 61 0.07 -8.91 4.54
C ASN A 61 -1.38 -8.54 4.93
N PRO A 62 -2.08 -7.69 4.17
CA PRO A 62 -3.46 -7.29 4.47
C PRO A 62 -4.42 -8.47 4.60
N SER A 63 -4.25 -9.51 3.78
CA SER A 63 -4.98 -10.76 3.91
C SER A 63 -4.14 -11.95 3.43
N ALA A 64 -4.29 -13.09 4.09
CA ALA A 64 -3.49 -14.30 3.85
C ALA A 64 -4.35 -15.59 3.98
N GLY A 65 -5.58 -15.57 3.48
CA GLY A 65 -6.51 -16.70 3.47
C GLY A 65 -6.89 -17.13 2.06
N ALA A 66 -8.12 -17.63 1.88
CA ALA A 66 -8.69 -17.94 0.58
C ALA A 66 -8.76 -16.69 -0.33
N GLN A 67 -8.99 -15.53 0.26
CA GLN A 67 -8.68 -14.24 -0.35
C GLN A 67 -7.31 -13.80 0.17
N SER A 68 -6.43 -13.39 -0.72
CA SER A 68 -5.10 -12.93 -0.35
C SER A 68 -4.75 -11.61 -1.02
N GLU A 69 -4.15 -10.72 -0.25
CA GLU A 69 -3.54 -9.48 -0.72
C GLU A 69 -2.14 -9.43 -0.14
N SER A 70 -1.14 -9.36 -0.99
CA SER A 70 0.26 -9.36 -0.56
C SER A 70 1.03 -8.21 -1.18
N ARG A 71 1.89 -7.62 -0.38
CA ARG A 71 2.88 -6.62 -0.80
C ARG A 71 4.23 -6.99 -0.19
N ILE A 72 5.22 -7.10 -1.04
CA ILE A 72 6.60 -7.31 -0.59
C ILE A 72 7.12 -5.97 -0.06
N PRO A 73 7.63 -5.91 1.19
CA PRO A 73 8.20 -4.68 1.73
C PRO A 73 9.49 -4.30 1.00
N SER A 74 9.79 -3.01 1.01
CA SER A 74 11.00 -2.46 0.40
C SER A 74 12.16 -2.43 1.41
N VAL A 75 13.38 -2.66 0.95
CA VAL A 75 14.58 -2.44 1.76
C VAL A 75 14.65 -0.96 2.17
N GLY A 76 14.83 -0.72 3.45
CA GLY A 76 14.79 0.61 4.07
C GLY A 76 13.40 1.05 4.54
N GLU A 77 12.36 0.27 4.31
CA GLU A 77 11.01 0.56 4.82
C GLU A 77 10.96 0.34 6.35
N GLN A 78 10.30 1.24 7.04
CA GLN A 78 10.09 1.14 8.49
C GLN A 78 8.92 0.22 8.83
N CYS A 79 9.06 -0.49 9.92
CA CYS A 79 8.05 -1.38 10.44
C CYS A 79 7.95 -1.31 11.97
N LEU A 80 6.81 -1.74 12.46
CA LEU A 80 6.64 -2.13 13.85
C LEU A 80 7.05 -3.59 13.98
N LEU A 81 8.06 -3.85 14.81
CA LEU A 81 8.53 -5.20 15.14
C LEU A 81 7.86 -5.64 16.44
N LEU A 82 7.04 -6.67 16.38
CA LEU A 82 6.40 -7.29 17.53
C LEU A 82 7.14 -8.57 17.87
N ASN A 83 7.71 -8.64 19.07
CA ASN A 83 8.33 -9.84 19.62
C ASN A 83 7.34 -10.52 20.58
N TYR A 84 6.76 -11.63 20.15
CA TYR A 84 5.77 -12.39 20.94
C TYR A 84 6.39 -13.55 21.72
N GLY A 85 7.70 -13.74 21.60
CA GLY A 85 8.47 -14.74 22.34
C GLY A 85 9.28 -14.13 23.47
N SER A 86 9.71 -14.98 24.38
CA SER A 86 10.55 -14.58 25.52
C SER A 86 12.05 -14.50 25.21
N GLY A 87 12.46 -14.76 23.96
CA GLY A 87 13.87 -14.83 23.56
C GLY A 87 14.44 -13.48 23.12
N GLU A 88 15.71 -13.23 23.43
CA GLU A 88 16.47 -12.05 23.00
C GLU A 88 16.82 -12.07 21.51
N SER A 89 16.75 -13.24 20.86
CA SER A 89 17.18 -13.45 19.48
C SER A 89 16.27 -12.80 18.40
N GLY A 90 15.09 -12.29 18.77
CA GLY A 90 14.11 -11.79 17.82
C GLY A 90 13.53 -12.84 16.85
N ALA A 91 13.82 -14.14 17.06
CA ALA A 91 13.34 -15.23 16.22
C ALA A 91 11.82 -15.40 16.26
N GLN A 92 11.21 -15.05 17.39
CA GLN A 92 9.75 -15.07 17.59
C GLN A 92 9.17 -13.65 17.40
N SER A 93 9.55 -13.00 16.32
CA SER A 93 9.06 -11.68 15.97
C SER A 93 8.31 -11.70 14.65
N VAL A 94 7.48 -10.69 14.46
CA VAL A 94 6.78 -10.43 13.21
C VAL A 94 6.87 -8.95 12.89
N ALA A 95 7.06 -8.61 11.61
CA ALA A 95 7.16 -7.23 11.14
C ALA A 95 5.85 -6.75 10.52
N LEU A 96 5.36 -5.59 10.97
CA LEU A 96 4.21 -4.88 10.39
C LEU A 96 4.74 -3.64 9.66
N PHE A 97 4.76 -3.71 8.34
CA PHE A 97 5.21 -2.61 7.48
C PHE A 97 4.11 -1.59 7.20
N GLY A 98 4.52 -0.40 6.77
CA GLY A 98 3.60 0.70 6.42
C GLY A 98 3.79 1.95 7.27
N LEU A 99 4.86 2.05 8.05
CA LEU A 99 5.23 3.29 8.72
C LEU A 99 5.92 4.23 7.73
N ASN A 100 5.36 5.43 7.58
CA ASN A 100 5.99 6.47 6.78
C ASN A 100 7.31 6.94 7.41
N SER A 101 8.25 7.31 6.56
CA SER A 101 9.57 7.80 6.96
C SER A 101 10.04 8.90 6.00
N GLU A 102 11.15 9.55 6.31
CA GLU A 102 11.76 10.52 5.38
C GLU A 102 12.08 9.88 4.02
N ARG A 103 12.51 8.62 4.02
CA ARG A 103 12.79 7.88 2.77
C ARG A 103 11.53 7.47 2.02
N PHE A 104 10.46 7.18 2.71
CA PHE A 104 9.16 6.77 2.17
C PHE A 104 8.04 7.64 2.78
N PRO A 105 7.90 8.87 2.30
CA PRO A 105 6.88 9.79 2.80
C PRO A 105 5.46 9.35 2.40
N PRO A 106 4.41 9.87 3.06
CA PRO A 106 3.04 9.58 2.69
C PRO A 106 2.73 10.08 1.27
N THR A 107 2.00 9.27 0.52
CA THR A 107 1.57 9.61 -0.86
C THR A 107 0.29 10.43 -0.91
N ALA A 108 -0.52 10.38 0.16
CA ALA A 108 -1.71 11.20 0.33
C ALA A 108 -1.44 12.26 1.42
N THR A 109 -1.70 13.54 1.11
CA THR A 109 -1.42 14.68 2.01
C THR A 109 -2.69 15.38 2.50
N VAL A 110 -3.86 14.95 2.04
CA VAL A 110 -5.16 15.46 2.46
C VAL A 110 -6.04 14.30 2.97
N PRO A 111 -6.90 14.55 3.98
CA PRO A 111 -7.68 13.47 4.62
C PRO A 111 -8.68 12.78 3.70
N THR A 112 -9.13 13.44 2.63
CA THR A 112 -10.13 12.92 1.69
C THR A 112 -9.55 12.03 0.60
N LEU A 113 -8.21 11.98 0.47
CA LEU A 113 -7.53 11.28 -0.61
C LEU A 113 -6.99 9.92 -0.14
N THR A 114 -7.49 8.84 -0.71
CA THR A 114 -6.85 7.52 -0.69
C THR A 114 -6.02 7.37 -1.97
N ARG A 115 -4.72 7.07 -1.86
CA ARG A 115 -3.82 6.98 -3.02
C ARG A 115 -2.86 5.80 -2.89
N ARG A 116 -2.66 5.08 -3.98
CA ARG A 116 -1.63 4.05 -4.14
C ARG A 116 -0.72 4.46 -5.29
N VAL A 117 0.58 4.39 -5.08
CA VAL A 117 1.60 4.68 -6.10
C VAL A 117 2.53 3.47 -6.19
N HIS A 118 2.81 3.02 -7.41
CA HIS A 118 3.73 1.93 -7.72
C HIS A 118 5.11 2.48 -8.10
N VAL A 119 6.12 1.60 -8.11
CA VAL A 119 7.53 1.96 -8.40
C VAL A 119 7.71 2.55 -9.79
N ASP A 120 6.91 2.13 -10.77
CA ASP A 120 6.92 2.61 -12.15
C ASP A 120 6.14 3.92 -12.36
N GLY A 121 5.63 4.53 -11.28
CA GLY A 121 4.80 5.72 -11.32
C GLY A 121 3.32 5.46 -11.63
N THR A 122 2.90 4.21 -11.83
CA THR A 122 1.48 3.86 -11.92
C THR A 122 0.79 4.25 -10.62
N GLU A 123 -0.32 4.95 -10.73
CA GLU A 123 -1.07 5.37 -9.56
C GLU A 123 -2.58 5.11 -9.68
N SER A 124 -3.21 4.98 -8.53
CA SER A 124 -4.67 4.97 -8.42
C SER A 124 -5.09 5.63 -7.12
N GLY A 125 -6.27 6.24 -7.12
CA GLY A 125 -6.78 6.88 -5.94
C GLY A 125 -8.25 7.25 -6.04
N TYR A 126 -8.81 7.57 -4.88
CA TYR A 126 -10.16 8.08 -4.74
C TYR A 126 -10.16 9.28 -3.81
N ASP A 127 -10.82 10.33 -4.22
CA ASP A 127 -11.01 11.53 -3.41
C ASP A 127 -12.49 11.64 -2.98
N ASP A 128 -12.72 11.52 -1.68
CA ASP A 128 -14.05 11.61 -1.07
C ASP A 128 -14.70 13.00 -1.22
N ALA A 129 -13.91 14.07 -1.34
CA ALA A 129 -14.43 15.43 -1.49
C ALA A 129 -14.99 15.69 -2.89
N THR A 130 -14.30 15.19 -3.91
CA THR A 130 -14.69 15.38 -5.32
C THR A 130 -15.46 14.19 -5.88
N HIS A 131 -15.48 13.05 -5.17
CA HIS A 131 -16.02 11.77 -5.60
C HIS A 131 -15.40 11.25 -6.91
N VAL A 132 -14.10 11.49 -7.08
CA VAL A 132 -13.35 11.08 -8.27
C VAL A 132 -12.47 9.88 -7.97
N LEU A 133 -12.70 8.81 -8.73
CA LEU A 133 -11.79 7.67 -8.84
C LEU A 133 -10.87 7.91 -10.03
N HIS A 134 -9.57 7.80 -9.86
CA HIS A 134 -8.60 7.90 -10.93
C HIS A 134 -7.62 6.73 -10.93
N TRP A 135 -7.13 6.41 -12.10
CA TRP A 135 -6.02 5.50 -12.34
C TRP A 135 -5.19 6.03 -13.51
N GLN A 136 -3.87 5.97 -13.41
CA GLN A 136 -2.95 6.41 -14.44
C GLN A 136 -1.75 5.48 -14.56
N ASN A 137 -1.38 5.14 -15.78
CA ASN A 137 -0.15 4.42 -16.11
C ASN A 137 0.45 5.00 -17.39
N GLY A 138 1.48 5.84 -17.26
CA GLY A 138 2.06 6.58 -18.36
C GLY A 138 0.99 7.39 -19.11
N PRO A 139 0.80 7.15 -20.44
CA PRO A 139 -0.22 7.84 -21.23
C PRO A 139 -1.64 7.32 -21.05
N ALA A 140 -1.81 6.18 -20.38
CA ALA A 140 -3.12 5.59 -20.13
C ALA A 140 -3.72 6.16 -18.84
N ALA A 141 -4.96 6.62 -18.90
CA ALA A 141 -5.68 7.14 -17.75
C ALA A 141 -7.15 6.68 -17.74
N PHE A 142 -7.66 6.49 -16.53
CA PHE A 142 -9.07 6.32 -16.23
C PHE A 142 -9.49 7.36 -15.20
N THR A 143 -10.60 8.02 -15.43
CA THR A 143 -11.24 8.90 -14.46
C THR A 143 -12.72 8.59 -14.38
N GLY A 144 -13.22 8.35 -13.18
CA GLY A 144 -14.62 8.10 -12.92
C GLY A 144 -15.14 9.02 -11.83
N SER A 145 -16.28 9.66 -12.09
CA SER A 145 -17.00 10.50 -11.15
C SER A 145 -18.48 10.09 -11.09
N ARG A 146 -19.28 10.80 -10.32
CA ARG A 146 -20.74 10.61 -10.30
C ARG A 146 -21.41 10.98 -11.62
N GLU A 147 -20.76 11.81 -12.43
CA GLU A 147 -21.33 12.42 -13.62
C GLU A 147 -20.66 11.99 -14.92
N SER A 148 -19.46 11.41 -14.84
CA SER A 148 -18.70 11.04 -16.02
C SER A 148 -17.75 9.88 -15.81
N LEU A 149 -17.50 9.16 -16.90
CA LEU A 149 -16.45 8.18 -17.05
C LEU A 149 -15.57 8.60 -18.23
N ALA A 150 -14.26 8.60 -18.04
CA ALA A 150 -13.29 8.88 -19.10
C ALA A 150 -12.18 7.83 -19.10
N LEU A 151 -11.85 7.33 -20.28
CA LEU A 151 -10.69 6.48 -20.56
C LEU A 151 -9.87 7.17 -21.65
N SER A 152 -8.56 7.19 -21.49
CA SER A 152 -7.66 7.76 -22.50
C SER A 152 -6.37 6.97 -22.63
N ILE A 153 -5.83 6.88 -23.83
CA ILE A 153 -4.48 6.37 -24.12
C ILE A 153 -3.92 7.25 -25.25
N GLY A 154 -3.06 8.22 -24.90
CA GLY A 154 -2.57 9.20 -25.86
C GLY A 154 -3.72 9.96 -26.55
N PRO A 155 -3.83 9.89 -27.89
CA PRO A 155 -4.90 10.60 -28.62
C PRO A 155 -6.26 9.89 -28.61
N ALA A 156 -6.33 8.62 -28.15
CA ALA A 156 -7.56 7.86 -28.07
C ALA A 156 -8.31 8.17 -26.78
N GLN A 157 -9.60 8.50 -26.88
CA GLN A 157 -10.45 8.84 -25.74
C GLN A 157 -11.83 8.20 -25.87
N LEU A 158 -12.33 7.69 -24.75
CA LEU A 158 -13.73 7.32 -24.56
C LEU A 158 -14.28 8.13 -23.39
N THR A 159 -15.36 8.86 -23.62
CA THR A 159 -16.05 9.64 -22.59
C THR A 159 -17.51 9.24 -22.52
N MET A 160 -18.04 9.07 -21.33
CA MET A 160 -19.45 8.80 -21.06
C MET A 160 -19.98 9.75 -20.01
N THR A 161 -21.09 10.36 -20.30
CA THR A 161 -21.90 11.16 -19.37
C THR A 161 -23.35 10.72 -19.48
N PRO A 162 -24.28 11.18 -18.63
CA PRO A 162 -25.71 10.89 -18.77
C PRO A 162 -26.31 11.34 -20.13
N GLN A 163 -25.66 12.26 -20.84
CA GLN A 163 -26.18 12.84 -22.08
C GLN A 163 -25.36 12.48 -23.32
N LEU A 164 -24.15 11.94 -23.16
CA LEU A 164 -23.20 11.76 -24.26
C LEU A 164 -22.35 10.52 -24.05
N ILE A 165 -22.21 9.70 -25.10
CA ILE A 165 -21.14 8.72 -25.26
C ILE A 165 -20.29 9.18 -26.43
N SER A 166 -18.98 9.34 -26.24
CA SER A 166 -18.04 9.79 -27.24
C SER A 166 -16.81 8.90 -27.31
N LEU A 167 -16.46 8.45 -28.50
CA LEU A 167 -15.22 7.74 -28.81
C LEU A 167 -14.44 8.56 -29.84
N GLN A 168 -13.21 8.94 -29.53
CA GLN A 168 -12.37 9.79 -30.36
C GLN A 168 -10.97 9.22 -30.55
N LEU A 169 -10.42 9.39 -31.73
CA LEU A 169 -9.02 9.12 -32.03
C LEU A 169 -8.46 10.26 -32.89
N GLY A 170 -7.73 11.17 -32.25
CA GLY A 170 -7.29 12.40 -32.93
C GLY A 170 -8.47 13.25 -33.44
N GLY A 171 -8.54 13.51 -34.75
CA GLY A 171 -9.62 14.28 -35.38
C GLY A 171 -10.84 13.47 -35.83
N VAL A 172 -10.84 12.15 -35.59
CA VAL A 172 -11.92 11.25 -36.02
C VAL A 172 -12.64 10.71 -34.81
N GLY A 173 -13.97 10.63 -34.88
CA GLY A 173 -14.75 10.14 -33.73
C GLY A 173 -16.18 9.72 -34.05
N LEU A 174 -16.77 9.09 -33.03
CA LEU A 174 -18.17 8.71 -32.96
C LEU A 174 -18.74 9.28 -31.66
N SER A 175 -19.90 9.93 -31.75
CA SER A 175 -20.64 10.29 -30.54
C SER A 175 -22.12 9.94 -30.67
N ILE A 176 -22.74 9.68 -29.52
CA ILE A 176 -24.15 9.35 -29.38
C ILE A 176 -24.73 10.26 -28.33
N ASP A 177 -25.76 10.98 -28.66
CA ASP A 177 -26.53 11.82 -27.75
C ASP A 177 -28.04 11.69 -28.02
N ALA A 178 -28.86 12.56 -27.42
CA ALA A 178 -30.30 12.54 -27.58
C ALA A 178 -30.77 12.86 -29.02
N SER A 179 -29.93 13.49 -29.85
CA SER A 179 -30.24 13.83 -31.25
C SER A 179 -29.87 12.70 -32.24
N GLY A 180 -29.04 11.75 -31.82
CA GLY A 180 -28.66 10.59 -32.64
C GLY A 180 -27.19 10.19 -32.52
N VAL A 181 -26.70 9.57 -33.61
CA VAL A 181 -25.32 9.11 -33.76
C VAL A 181 -24.59 10.06 -34.74
N HIS A 182 -23.50 10.59 -34.26
CA HIS A 182 -22.70 11.58 -35.01
C HIS A 182 -21.31 11.03 -35.29
N PHE A 183 -20.84 11.24 -36.50
CA PHE A 183 -19.48 10.91 -36.91
C PHE A 183 -18.69 12.20 -37.17
N SER A 184 -17.48 12.29 -36.70
CA SER A 184 -16.51 13.31 -37.01
C SER A 184 -15.38 12.72 -37.86
N GLY A 185 -15.02 13.37 -38.93
CA GLY A 185 -14.05 12.87 -39.91
C GLY A 185 -14.68 12.02 -41.02
N PRO A 186 -13.88 11.54 -41.98
CA PRO A 186 -14.38 10.82 -43.15
C PRO A 186 -14.89 9.43 -42.79
N LEU A 187 -16.08 9.04 -43.26
CA LEU A 187 -16.57 7.67 -43.26
C LEU A 187 -15.94 6.90 -44.40
N VAL A 188 -15.37 5.76 -44.10
CA VAL A 188 -14.74 4.86 -45.09
C VAL A 188 -15.43 3.49 -45.09
N ASP A 189 -15.51 2.87 -46.30
CA ASP A 189 -15.99 1.50 -46.42
C ASP A 189 -14.92 0.47 -45.98
N HIS A 190 -15.27 -0.82 -46.01
CA HIS A 190 -14.35 -1.91 -45.65
C HIS A 190 -13.10 -2.04 -46.55
N GLN A 191 -13.06 -1.32 -47.69
CA GLN A 191 -11.93 -1.24 -48.61
C GLN A 191 -11.13 0.07 -48.42
N GLY A 192 -11.51 0.91 -47.45
CA GLY A 192 -10.85 2.20 -47.17
C GLY A 192 -11.27 3.35 -48.08
N ARG A 193 -12.36 3.18 -48.90
CA ARG A 193 -12.86 4.24 -49.74
C ARG A 193 -13.76 5.19 -48.96
N VAL A 194 -13.56 6.48 -49.12
CA VAL A 194 -14.39 7.52 -48.49
C VAL A 194 -15.80 7.47 -49.08
N ILE A 195 -16.81 7.27 -48.25
CA ILE A 195 -18.24 7.24 -48.65
C ILE A 195 -19.00 8.49 -48.19
N SER A 196 -18.43 9.27 -47.26
CA SER A 196 -18.95 10.60 -46.90
C SER A 196 -17.76 11.47 -46.55
N PRO A 197 -17.62 12.65 -47.16
CA PRO A 197 -16.57 13.62 -46.86
C PRO A 197 -16.74 14.29 -45.49
#